data_84544190e27f3f8acf0aaa2d54438bd7
#
_entry.id   84544190e27f3f8acf0aaa2d54438bd7
#
_cell.length_a   1.000
_cell.length_b   1.000
_cell.length_c   1.000
_cell.angle_alpha   90.00
_cell.angle_beta   90.00
_cell.angle_gamma   90.00
#
_symmetry.space_group_name_H-M   'P 1'
#
loop_
_entity.id
_entity.type
_entity.pdbx_description
1 polymer ?
#
loop_
_entity_poly.entity_id
_entity_poly.type
_entity_poly.pdbx_seq_one_letter_code
_entity_poly.pdbx_strand_id
1 'polypeptide(L)'
;MLFLSRKFGYKFMIIRNLLFIVFALFVASLANAQSVKLTSIQISEILNGNTASGKWDGEVYNQYFDADGTTIIIKADGFENIGKWKINHETEEFLSKFPGDIDWQSLYVMEYLSEFYWVSKTTPPTKFKIKIGKKLK
;
A
#
# COMPACT_ATOMS: atom_id res chain seq x y z
N MET A 1 -8.30 -14.79 -61.31
CA MET A 1 -7.87 -15.69 -60.21
C MET A 1 -6.76 -15.09 -59.35
N LEU A 2 -5.81 -14.38 -59.88
CA LEU A 2 -4.72 -13.76 -59.11
C LEU A 2 -5.16 -12.63 -58.13
N PHE A 3 -6.27 -11.92 -58.39
CA PHE A 3 -6.80 -10.85 -57.53
C PHE A 3 -7.48 -11.35 -56.23
N LEU A 4 -8.06 -12.51 -56.21
CA LEU A 4 -8.73 -13.12 -55.04
C LEU A 4 -7.70 -13.61 -53.97
N SER A 5 -6.57 -14.09 -54.45
CA SER A 5 -5.46 -14.54 -53.57
C SER A 5 -4.81 -13.42 -52.79
N ARG A 6 -4.66 -12.22 -53.37
CA ARG A 6 -4.09 -11.04 -52.71
C ARG A 6 -5.03 -10.50 -51.62
N LYS A 7 -6.35 -10.50 -51.85
CA LYS A 7 -7.32 -10.01 -50.83
C LYS A 7 -7.41 -10.89 -49.60
N PHE A 8 -7.21 -12.21 -49.77
CA PHE A 8 -7.26 -13.15 -48.65
C PHE A 8 -6.04 -13.05 -47.75
N GLY A 9 -4.86 -12.87 -48.33
CA GLY A 9 -3.59 -12.70 -47.58
C GLY A 9 -3.56 -11.40 -46.77
N TYR A 10 -4.15 -10.36 -47.29
CA TYR A 10 -4.22 -9.06 -46.62
C TYR A 10 -5.11 -9.08 -45.37
N LYS A 11 -6.26 -9.72 -45.42
CA LYS A 11 -7.17 -9.90 -44.27
C LYS A 11 -6.51 -10.74 -43.16
N PHE A 12 -5.79 -11.78 -43.52
CA PHE A 12 -5.10 -12.65 -42.56
C PHE A 12 -3.97 -11.94 -41.86
N MET A 13 -3.25 -11.06 -42.57
CA MET A 13 -2.14 -10.29 -42.01
C MET A 13 -2.63 -9.21 -41.02
N ILE A 14 -3.78 -8.58 -41.28
CA ILE A 14 -4.39 -7.59 -40.38
C ILE A 14 -4.87 -8.25 -39.07
N ILE A 15 -5.52 -9.41 -39.16
CA ILE A 15 -6.01 -10.15 -37.99
C ILE A 15 -4.85 -10.60 -37.12
N ARG A 16 -3.75 -11.08 -37.72
CA ARG A 16 -2.55 -11.49 -37.00
C ARG A 16 -1.90 -10.31 -36.24
N ASN A 17 -1.79 -9.16 -36.86
CA ASN A 17 -1.22 -7.98 -36.23
C ASN A 17 -2.13 -7.43 -35.12
N LEU A 18 -3.46 -7.49 -35.31
CA LEU A 18 -4.42 -7.08 -34.29
C LEU A 18 -4.34 -7.99 -33.03
N LEU A 19 -4.16 -9.30 -33.23
CA LEU A 19 -4.00 -10.25 -32.12
C LEU A 19 -2.73 -9.98 -31.31
N PHE A 20 -1.63 -9.60 -31.97
CA PHE A 20 -0.37 -9.23 -31.32
C PHE A 20 -0.49 -7.99 -30.47
N ILE A 21 -1.22 -6.97 -30.96
CA ILE A 21 -1.44 -5.71 -30.23
C ILE A 21 -2.30 -5.96 -28.99
N VAL A 22 -3.35 -6.76 -29.09
CA VAL A 22 -4.21 -7.12 -27.94
C VAL A 22 -3.43 -7.92 -26.89
N PHE A 23 -2.58 -8.85 -27.30
CA PHE A 23 -1.73 -9.61 -26.39
C PHE A 23 -0.70 -8.74 -25.68
N ALA A 24 -0.06 -7.79 -26.39
CA ALA A 24 0.89 -6.85 -25.82
C ALA A 24 0.24 -5.92 -24.78
N LEU A 25 -0.99 -5.46 -25.01
CA LEU A 25 -1.75 -4.66 -24.06
C LEU A 25 -2.14 -5.45 -22.81
N PHE A 26 -2.41 -6.75 -22.95
CA PHE A 26 -2.73 -7.61 -21.82
C PHE A 26 -1.51 -7.87 -20.91
N VAL A 27 -0.32 -8.04 -21.49
CA VAL A 27 0.93 -8.21 -20.75
C VAL A 27 1.32 -6.91 -20.02
N ALA A 28 1.08 -5.74 -20.62
CA ALA A 28 1.36 -4.44 -20.00
C ALA A 28 0.49 -4.18 -18.76
N SER A 29 -0.74 -4.71 -18.71
CA SER A 29 -1.62 -4.58 -17.54
C SER A 29 -1.21 -5.47 -16.36
N LEU A 30 -0.45 -6.54 -16.60
CA LEU A 30 0.09 -7.40 -15.54
C LEU A 30 1.33 -6.81 -14.86
N ALA A 31 2.02 -5.86 -15.51
CA ALA A 31 3.23 -5.23 -14.97
C ALA A 31 2.95 -4.26 -13.80
N ASN A 32 1.70 -3.89 -13.54
CA ASN A 32 1.30 -3.00 -12.45
C ASN A 32 0.94 -3.72 -11.14
N ALA A 33 1.08 -5.04 -11.08
CA ALA A 33 0.74 -5.86 -9.90
C ALA A 33 1.92 -6.05 -8.93
N GLN A 34 2.94 -5.19 -8.97
CA GLN A 34 4.08 -5.25 -8.04
C GLN A 34 3.80 -4.44 -6.78
N SER A 35 4.21 -4.98 -5.63
CA SER A 35 4.23 -4.23 -4.39
C SER A 35 5.34 -3.19 -4.41
N VAL A 36 5.04 -1.98 -3.97
CA VAL A 36 5.98 -0.86 -3.91
C VAL A 36 6.19 -0.45 -2.46
N LYS A 37 7.44 -0.39 -2.02
CA LYS A 37 7.79 0.19 -0.72
C LYS A 37 7.62 1.71 -0.81
N LEU A 38 6.85 2.30 0.10
CA LEU A 38 6.67 3.73 0.16
C LEU A 38 7.96 4.42 0.66
N THR A 39 8.23 5.59 0.09
CA THR A 39 9.28 6.48 0.58
C THR A 39 8.88 7.15 1.90
N SER A 40 9.85 7.69 2.61
CA SER A 40 9.59 8.44 3.87
C SER A 40 8.62 9.60 3.67
N ILE A 41 8.72 10.31 2.56
CA ILE A 41 7.81 11.41 2.21
C ILE A 41 6.40 10.89 1.98
N GLN A 42 6.23 9.82 1.23
CA GLN A 42 4.92 9.19 0.97
C GLN A 42 4.28 8.67 2.26
N ILE A 43 5.05 8.06 3.16
CA ILE A 43 4.54 7.61 4.46
C ILE A 43 4.07 8.82 5.28
N SER A 44 4.84 9.89 5.32
CA SER A 44 4.44 11.13 6.02
C SER A 44 3.14 11.71 5.46
N GLU A 45 3.00 11.76 4.15
CA GLU A 45 1.80 12.29 3.48
C GLU A 45 0.53 11.51 3.82
N ILE A 46 0.59 10.18 3.88
CA ILE A 46 -0.59 9.37 4.18
C ILE A 46 -0.92 9.31 5.67
N LEU A 47 0.07 9.40 6.57
CA LEU A 47 -0.14 9.24 8.00
C LEU A 47 -0.40 10.56 8.73
N ASN A 48 0.33 11.63 8.39
CA ASN A 48 0.31 12.87 9.14
C ASN A 48 -1.09 13.52 9.20
N GLY A 49 -1.63 13.64 10.41
CA GLY A 49 -2.99 14.16 10.64
C GLY A 49 -4.14 13.21 10.29
N ASN A 50 -3.82 11.96 9.97
CA ASN A 50 -4.78 10.95 9.54
C ASN A 50 -4.81 9.74 10.48
N THR A 51 -5.76 8.85 10.24
CA THR A 51 -5.98 7.63 11.03
C THR A 51 -5.78 6.40 10.18
N ALA A 52 -4.95 5.47 10.63
CA ALA A 52 -4.87 4.13 10.06
C ALA A 52 -5.85 3.19 10.76
N SER A 53 -6.55 2.37 10.00
CA SER A 53 -7.54 1.43 10.50
C SER A 53 -7.31 0.05 9.91
N GLY A 54 -7.36 -0.97 10.75
CA GLY A 54 -7.14 -2.35 10.32
C GLY A 54 -7.34 -3.34 11.44
N LYS A 55 -6.74 -4.52 11.27
CA LYS A 55 -6.67 -5.58 12.29
C LYS A 55 -5.22 -5.91 12.59
N TRP A 56 -4.88 -6.01 13.85
CA TRP A 56 -3.60 -6.48 14.32
C TRP A 56 -3.82 -7.62 15.30
N ASP A 57 -3.22 -8.79 15.06
CA ASP A 57 -3.47 -10.02 15.81
C ASP A 57 -4.97 -10.34 15.98
N GLY A 58 -5.75 -10.11 14.92
CA GLY A 58 -7.20 -10.34 14.91
C GLY A 58 -8.05 -9.27 15.59
N GLU A 59 -7.45 -8.28 16.23
CA GLU A 59 -8.17 -7.15 16.86
C GLU A 59 -8.24 -5.94 15.93
N VAL A 60 -9.43 -5.37 15.81
CA VAL A 60 -9.64 -4.10 15.09
C VAL A 60 -9.04 -2.96 15.90
N TYR A 61 -8.32 -2.06 15.21
CA TYR A 61 -7.75 -0.86 15.78
C TYR A 61 -7.97 0.35 14.89
N ASN A 62 -7.96 1.53 15.50
CA ASN A 62 -7.79 2.82 14.85
C ASN A 62 -6.58 3.51 15.49
N GLN A 63 -5.67 4.01 14.67
CA GLN A 63 -4.47 4.69 15.12
C GLN A 63 -4.35 6.04 14.44
N TYR A 64 -4.36 7.11 15.23
CA TYR A 64 -4.19 8.49 14.79
C TYR A 64 -2.74 8.94 14.92
N PHE A 65 -2.26 9.68 13.93
CA PHE A 65 -0.90 10.22 13.86
C PHE A 65 -0.94 11.74 13.87
N ASP A 66 -0.68 12.33 15.02
CA ASP A 66 -0.63 13.79 15.16
C ASP A 66 0.68 14.35 14.57
N ALA A 67 0.60 15.54 13.97
CA ALA A 67 1.75 16.23 13.40
C ALA A 67 2.84 16.56 14.45
N ASP A 68 2.47 16.64 15.73
CA ASP A 68 3.39 16.88 16.84
C ASP A 68 4.25 15.67 17.25
N GLY A 69 4.03 14.52 16.59
CA GLY A 69 4.72 13.27 16.90
C GLY A 69 4.02 12.39 17.93
N THR A 70 2.81 12.73 18.35
CA THR A 70 1.96 11.88 19.19
C THR A 70 1.17 10.91 18.33
N THR A 71 1.04 9.66 18.77
CA THR A 71 0.15 8.68 18.17
C THR A 71 -0.78 8.09 19.22
N ILE A 72 -2.04 7.90 18.83
CA ILE A 72 -3.07 7.34 19.72
C ILE A 72 -3.66 6.13 19.03
N ILE A 73 -3.60 4.97 19.69
CA ILE A 73 -4.24 3.76 19.21
C ILE A 73 -5.42 3.39 20.10
N ILE A 74 -6.56 3.11 19.50
CA ILE A 74 -7.75 2.59 20.17
C ILE A 74 -8.12 1.26 19.54
N LYS A 75 -8.28 0.24 20.38
CA LYS A 75 -8.74 -1.09 19.99
C LYS A 75 -10.26 -1.22 20.18
N ALA A 76 -10.85 -2.23 19.53
CA ALA A 76 -12.29 -2.49 19.58
C ALA A 76 -12.84 -2.73 21.00
N ASP A 77 -12.03 -3.25 21.93
CA ASP A 77 -12.38 -3.44 23.35
C ASP A 77 -12.33 -2.15 24.17
N GLY A 78 -11.98 -1.01 23.56
CA GLY A 78 -11.85 0.28 24.21
C GLY A 78 -10.46 0.55 24.79
N PHE A 79 -9.51 -0.39 24.67
CA PHE A 79 -8.12 -0.15 25.07
C PHE A 79 -7.52 1.02 24.30
N GLU A 80 -7.01 2.01 25.05
CA GLU A 80 -6.36 3.18 24.51
C GLU A 80 -4.87 3.18 24.91
N ASN A 81 -4.00 3.46 23.95
CA ASN A 81 -2.58 3.64 24.20
C ASN A 81 -2.07 4.88 23.47
N ILE A 82 -1.31 5.72 24.18
CA ILE A 82 -0.74 6.95 23.65
C ILE A 82 0.77 6.80 23.63
N GLY A 83 1.36 7.04 22.48
CA GLY A 83 2.79 6.92 22.26
C GLY A 83 3.34 8.03 21.38
N LYS A 84 4.50 7.76 20.82
CA LYS A 84 5.21 8.65 19.90
C LYS A 84 5.43 7.96 18.58
N TRP A 85 5.43 8.73 17.50
CA TRP A 85 5.78 8.26 16.17
C TRP A 85 6.71 9.22 15.47
N LYS A 86 7.47 8.71 14.56
CA LYS A 86 8.33 9.47 13.65
C LYS A 86 8.65 8.65 12.42
N ILE A 87 9.28 9.26 11.45
CA ILE A 87 9.74 8.59 10.23
C ILE A 87 11.26 8.69 10.19
N ASN A 88 11.91 7.56 9.96
CA ASN A 88 13.33 7.52 9.65
C ASN A 88 13.50 7.77 8.14
N HIS A 89 14.02 8.94 7.78
CA HIS A 89 14.21 9.33 6.39
C HIS A 89 15.38 8.62 5.69
N GLU A 90 16.31 8.06 6.45
CA GLU A 90 17.42 7.29 5.90
C GLU A 90 17.00 5.87 5.50
N THR A 91 16.25 5.19 6.37
CA THR A 91 15.77 3.82 6.16
C THR A 91 14.38 3.75 5.52
N GLU A 92 13.68 4.89 5.45
CA GLU A 92 12.31 5.01 4.94
C GLU A 92 11.34 4.10 5.70
N GLU A 93 11.43 4.14 7.04
CA GLU A 93 10.63 3.35 7.95
C GLU A 93 9.77 4.24 8.86
N PHE A 94 8.57 3.76 9.15
CA PHE A 94 7.73 4.27 10.23
C PHE A 94 8.26 3.71 11.56
N LEU A 95 8.39 4.58 12.55
CA LEU A 95 8.82 4.23 13.90
C LEU A 95 7.76 4.64 14.92
N SER A 96 7.47 3.76 15.87
CA SER A 96 6.59 4.08 17.00
C SER A 96 7.19 3.58 18.32
N LYS A 97 6.83 4.26 19.40
CA LYS A 97 7.24 3.89 20.75
C LYS A 97 6.10 4.19 21.71
N PHE A 98 5.61 3.15 22.37
CA PHE A 98 4.58 3.21 23.39
C PHE A 98 5.17 3.05 24.80
N PRO A 99 4.46 3.43 25.86
CA PRO A 99 4.89 3.18 27.23
C PRO A 99 5.19 1.70 27.44
N GLY A 100 6.37 1.40 27.98
CA GLY A 100 6.86 0.03 28.18
C GLY A 100 7.78 -0.48 27.08
N ASP A 101 7.81 0.16 25.91
CA ASP A 101 8.78 -0.18 24.87
C ASP A 101 10.18 0.30 25.26
N ILE A 102 11.17 -0.59 25.16
CA ILE A 102 12.58 -0.25 25.39
C ILE A 102 13.12 0.55 24.20
N ASP A 103 12.84 0.06 22.99
CA ASP A 103 13.31 0.63 21.73
C ASP A 103 12.15 1.05 20.81
N TRP A 104 12.46 1.87 19.83
CA TRP A 104 11.55 2.19 18.75
C TRP A 104 11.24 0.95 17.91
N GLN A 105 9.96 0.71 17.67
CA GLN A 105 9.49 -0.34 16.77
C GLN A 105 9.43 0.21 15.35
N SER A 106 9.94 -0.52 14.37
CA SER A 106 9.99 -0.09 12.97
C SER A 106 9.13 -0.96 12.06
N LEU A 107 8.46 -0.30 11.10
CA LEU A 107 7.68 -0.94 10.05
C LEU A 107 7.96 -0.26 8.72
N TYR A 108 8.03 -1.05 7.65
CA TYR A 108 7.89 -0.52 6.29
C TYR A 108 6.41 -0.34 5.97
N VAL A 109 6.14 0.55 5.03
CA VAL A 109 4.81 0.64 4.41
C VAL A 109 4.93 0.23 2.96
N MET A 110 4.10 -0.71 2.55
CA MET A 110 4.02 -1.20 1.17
C MET A 110 2.67 -0.84 0.58
N GLU A 111 2.65 -0.53 -0.70
CA GLU A 111 1.42 -0.40 -1.49
C GLU A 111 1.33 -1.55 -2.50
N TYR A 112 0.18 -2.22 -2.52
CA TYR A 112 -0.12 -3.28 -3.48
C TYR A 112 -1.59 -3.19 -3.88
N LEU A 113 -1.85 -3.08 -5.18
CA LEU A 113 -3.21 -2.92 -5.74
C LEU A 113 -4.01 -1.79 -5.05
N SER A 114 -3.38 -0.64 -4.85
CA SER A 114 -3.95 0.55 -4.18
C SER A 114 -4.32 0.34 -2.70
N GLU A 115 -3.80 -0.70 -2.07
CA GLU A 115 -3.96 -0.99 -0.66
C GLU A 115 -2.63 -0.87 0.08
N PHE A 116 -2.67 -0.42 1.34
CA PHE A 116 -1.50 -0.26 2.18
C PHE A 116 -1.30 -1.43 3.14
N TYR A 117 -0.04 -1.73 3.42
CA TYR A 117 0.36 -2.80 4.32
C TYR A 117 1.49 -2.35 5.23
N TRP A 118 1.35 -2.64 6.52
CA TRP A 118 2.47 -2.64 7.45
C TRP A 118 3.30 -3.88 7.24
N VAL A 119 4.62 -3.71 7.12
CA VAL A 119 5.55 -4.83 6.93
C VAL A 119 6.66 -4.75 7.94
N SER A 120 6.87 -5.84 8.69
CA SER A 120 8.02 -6.01 9.57
C SER A 120 8.93 -7.14 9.08
N LYS A 121 10.11 -7.25 9.68
CA LYS A 121 11.03 -8.38 9.41
C LYS A 121 10.53 -9.72 9.96
N THR A 122 9.60 -9.70 10.90
CA THR A 122 9.21 -10.85 11.70
C THR A 122 7.75 -11.26 11.58
N THR A 123 6.90 -10.39 11.03
CA THR A 123 5.46 -10.64 10.87
C THR A 123 5.02 -10.54 9.42
N PRO A 124 3.98 -11.29 9.00
CA PRO A 124 3.39 -11.12 7.68
C PRO A 124 2.88 -9.70 7.44
N PRO A 125 2.80 -9.25 6.18
CA PRO A 125 2.20 -7.97 5.86
C PRO A 125 0.78 -7.84 6.40
N THR A 126 0.48 -6.71 7.04
CA THR A 126 -0.82 -6.43 7.66
C THR A 126 -1.47 -5.25 6.98
N LYS A 127 -2.62 -5.49 6.38
CA LYS A 127 -3.36 -4.47 5.64
C LYS A 127 -3.95 -3.40 6.55
N PHE A 128 -3.90 -2.15 6.10
CA PHE A 128 -4.59 -1.04 6.75
C PHE A 128 -5.19 -0.08 5.74
N LYS A 129 -6.16 0.71 6.20
CA LYS A 129 -6.79 1.78 5.43
C LYS A 129 -6.52 3.11 6.09
N ILE A 130 -6.46 4.17 5.29
CA ILE A 130 -6.34 5.54 5.77
C ILE A 130 -7.73 6.19 5.81
N LYS A 131 -8.05 6.75 6.97
CA LYS A 131 -9.17 7.66 7.17
C LYS A 131 -8.63 9.07 7.35
N ILE A 132 -9.17 10.03 6.63
CA ILE A 132 -8.75 11.43 6.71
C ILE A 132 -9.14 12.02 8.05
N GLY A 133 -8.17 12.67 8.72
CA GLY A 133 -8.36 13.29 10.02
C GLY A 133 -8.32 12.29 11.19
N LYS A 134 -8.71 12.80 12.37
CA LYS A 134 -8.76 12.02 13.61
C LYS A 134 -10.07 11.25 13.70
N LYS A 135 -10.02 9.95 13.47
CA LYS A 135 -11.17 9.04 13.40
C LYS A 135 -10.97 7.83 14.31
N LEU A 136 -10.93 8.05 15.62
CA LEU A 136 -10.66 7.01 16.61
C LEU A 136 -11.91 6.20 17.03
N LYS A 137 -13.09 6.63 16.60
CA LYS A 137 -14.37 5.95 16.86
C LYS A 137 -15.02 5.48 15.56
#